data_acb8d03ee7ad2227b9a85ff9a56d1c13
#
_entry.id   acb8d03ee7ad2227b9a85ff9a56d1c13
#
_cell.length_a   1.000
_cell.length_b   1.000
_cell.length_c   1.000
_cell.angle_alpha   90.00
_cell.angle_beta   90.00
_cell.angle_gamma   90.00
#
_symmetry.space_group_name_H-M   'P 1'
#
loop_
_entity.id
_entity.type
_entity.pdbx_description
1 polymer ?
#
loop_
_entity_poly.entity_id
_entity_poly.type
_entity_poly.pdbx_seq_one_letter_code
_entity_poly.pdbx_strand_id
1 'polypeptide(L)'
;MLHVSAMSRQPAREAWTVDRLINERSIALGYSLDTSSFGAYTSALNSYLTFCNLHHLPVDPTPDTLSFFVVFLSSHIAPKSVNSYLSGICRQLEPFFPEVRQNRKSLLVSRTVAGCLRRFGTPTKRKAPFSYADLQRVLDSLPSTPSHDDLLFSAILLTGFHALMRLGELVFPDKRVLRNYRKISLRHSVQVSIVPPQFSFFLPSHKGDRTFEGNTIVVQRINRPTDPFSRFLSYLTSRDGLFPLHPELWLTSRGSVPTRHWFISRLRVIFPSKDYAGHSLRSGGATSLAEAGVDLALIQAIGRWSSSAFKIYIRKNPVVLHAALVGRPAHQLLD
;
A
#
# COMPACT_ATOMS: atom_id res chain seq x y z
N MET A 1 10.53 -33.39 -35.26
CA MET A 1 11.85 -32.80 -34.95
C MET A 1 11.70 -31.31 -34.87
N LEU A 2 12.06 -30.70 -33.74
CA LEU A 2 12.10 -29.23 -33.59
C LEU A 2 13.33 -28.72 -34.34
N HIS A 3 13.15 -27.94 -35.41
CA HIS A 3 14.25 -27.29 -36.11
C HIS A 3 14.78 -26.13 -35.30
N VAL A 4 16.00 -26.25 -34.79
CA VAL A 4 16.73 -25.14 -34.17
C VAL A 4 17.37 -24.34 -35.30
N SER A 5 16.94 -23.10 -35.51
CA SER A 5 17.56 -22.19 -36.48
C SER A 5 19.00 -21.88 -36.05
N ALA A 6 19.96 -22.08 -36.94
CA ALA A 6 21.37 -21.77 -36.67
C ALA A 6 21.70 -20.28 -36.55
N MET A 7 20.75 -19.38 -36.80
CA MET A 7 20.93 -17.94 -36.71
C MET A 7 20.16 -17.34 -35.49
N SER A 8 20.63 -17.64 -34.30
CA SER A 8 20.20 -16.88 -33.11
C SER A 8 20.94 -15.54 -33.06
N ARG A 9 20.21 -14.41 -32.99
CA ARG A 9 20.79 -13.09 -32.73
C ARG A 9 21.29 -12.93 -31.28
N GLN A 10 21.17 -13.98 -30.48
CA GLN A 10 21.65 -13.98 -29.10
C GLN A 10 23.13 -14.39 -29.04
N PRO A 11 23.92 -13.70 -28.17
CA PRO A 11 25.32 -14.11 -27.99
C PRO A 11 25.39 -15.55 -27.45
N ALA A 12 26.46 -16.25 -27.80
CA ALA A 12 26.75 -17.59 -27.25
C ALA A 12 26.77 -17.49 -25.70
N ARG A 13 26.13 -18.44 -25.03
CA ARG A 13 26.05 -18.51 -23.58
C ARG A 13 26.73 -19.77 -23.09
N GLU A 14 27.47 -19.65 -22.00
CA GLU A 14 28.02 -20.83 -21.34
C GLU A 14 26.91 -21.65 -20.68
N ALA A 15 27.01 -22.96 -20.76
CA ALA A 15 26.09 -23.86 -20.09
C ALA A 15 26.33 -23.82 -18.57
N TRP A 16 25.24 -23.73 -17.80
CA TRP A 16 25.32 -23.88 -16.38
C TRP A 16 25.23 -25.35 -15.97
N THR A 17 25.90 -25.72 -14.88
CA THR A 17 25.72 -27.03 -14.26
C THR A 17 24.30 -27.19 -13.73
N VAL A 18 23.83 -28.44 -13.64
CA VAL A 18 22.49 -28.73 -13.09
C VAL A 18 22.36 -28.23 -11.67
N ASP A 19 23.38 -28.34 -10.85
CA ASP A 19 23.39 -27.86 -9.46
C ASP A 19 23.21 -26.34 -9.41
N ARG A 20 23.90 -25.60 -10.29
CA ARG A 20 23.72 -24.16 -10.42
C ARG A 20 22.28 -23.81 -10.85
N LEU A 21 21.71 -24.54 -11.80
CA LEU A 21 20.33 -24.33 -12.25
C LEU A 21 19.33 -24.58 -11.10
N ILE A 22 19.54 -25.63 -10.30
CA ILE A 22 18.71 -25.95 -9.12
C ILE A 22 18.81 -24.84 -8.09
N ASN A 23 20.01 -24.38 -7.77
CA ASN A 23 20.25 -23.32 -6.79
C ASN A 23 19.60 -22.01 -7.23
N GLU A 24 19.85 -21.54 -8.44
CA GLU A 24 19.30 -20.30 -8.97
C GLU A 24 17.76 -20.35 -9.06
N ARG A 25 17.19 -21.51 -9.44
CA ARG A 25 15.75 -21.74 -9.38
C ARG A 25 15.20 -21.61 -7.98
N SER A 26 15.88 -22.17 -6.98
CA SER A 26 15.46 -22.09 -5.57
C SER A 26 15.48 -20.64 -5.06
N ILE A 27 16.51 -19.88 -5.42
CA ILE A 27 16.62 -18.45 -5.14
C ILE A 27 15.47 -17.68 -5.80
N ALA A 28 15.22 -17.91 -7.10
CA ALA A 28 14.15 -17.23 -7.84
C ALA A 28 12.76 -17.54 -7.25
N LEU A 29 12.51 -18.77 -6.81
CA LEU A 29 11.28 -19.16 -6.12
C LEU A 29 11.13 -18.42 -4.78
N GLY A 30 12.22 -18.20 -4.05
CA GLY A 30 12.23 -17.38 -2.83
C GLY A 30 11.80 -15.92 -3.08
N TYR A 31 12.20 -15.34 -4.21
CA TYR A 31 11.79 -13.97 -4.61
C TYR A 31 10.39 -13.89 -5.21
N SER A 32 9.71 -15.01 -5.47
CA SER A 32 8.37 -15.01 -6.08
C SER A 32 7.28 -14.38 -5.20
N LEU A 33 7.56 -14.17 -3.92
CA LEU A 33 6.65 -13.56 -2.94
C LEU A 33 7.37 -12.46 -2.14
N ASP A 34 6.68 -11.37 -1.93
CA ASP A 34 7.10 -10.37 -0.94
C ASP A 34 7.02 -10.96 0.48
N THR A 35 7.96 -10.60 1.35
CA THR A 35 8.07 -11.10 2.73
C THR A 35 6.78 -10.95 3.53
N SER A 36 6.03 -9.86 3.29
CA SER A 36 4.73 -9.64 3.96
C SER A 36 3.66 -10.63 3.48
N SER A 37 3.67 -10.99 2.20
CA SER A 37 2.76 -11.98 1.62
C SER A 37 3.10 -13.38 2.11
N PHE A 38 4.38 -13.70 2.24
CA PHE A 38 4.83 -14.99 2.79
C PHE A 38 4.30 -15.20 4.21
N GLY A 39 4.45 -14.22 5.11
CA GLY A 39 3.93 -14.30 6.48
C GLY A 39 2.39 -14.47 6.53
N ALA A 40 1.65 -13.80 5.64
CA ALA A 40 0.21 -13.95 5.55
C ALA A 40 -0.19 -15.35 5.04
N TYR A 41 0.55 -15.90 4.08
CA TYR A 41 0.28 -17.23 3.53
C TYR A 41 0.61 -18.36 4.52
N THR A 42 1.69 -18.20 5.29
CA THR A 42 2.03 -19.11 6.39
C THR A 42 0.93 -19.12 7.46
N SER A 43 0.43 -17.95 7.83
CA SER A 43 -0.69 -17.83 8.77
C SER A 43 -1.97 -18.51 8.24
N ALA A 44 -2.24 -18.37 6.92
CA ALA A 44 -3.38 -19.02 6.29
C ALA A 44 -3.26 -20.55 6.29
N LEU A 45 -2.08 -21.09 5.98
CA LEU A 45 -1.81 -22.53 6.05
C LEU A 45 -1.95 -23.05 7.47
N ASN A 46 -1.35 -22.38 8.46
CA ASN A 46 -1.47 -22.79 9.87
C ASN A 46 -2.94 -22.85 10.32
N SER A 47 -3.75 -21.88 9.89
CA SER A 47 -5.19 -21.86 10.19
C SER A 47 -5.91 -23.08 9.56
N TYR A 48 -5.54 -23.45 8.33
CA TYR A 48 -6.12 -24.62 7.65
C TYR A 48 -5.69 -25.93 8.30
N LEU A 49 -4.41 -26.10 8.62
CA LEU A 49 -3.91 -27.29 9.31
C LEU A 49 -4.54 -27.46 10.69
N THR A 50 -4.69 -26.36 11.44
CA THR A 50 -5.39 -26.38 12.74
C THR A 50 -6.85 -26.81 12.56
N PHE A 51 -7.55 -26.30 11.53
CA PHE A 51 -8.91 -26.70 11.23
C PHE A 51 -9.00 -28.21 10.92
N CYS A 52 -8.14 -28.73 10.05
CA CYS A 52 -8.13 -30.16 9.71
C CYS A 52 -7.90 -31.03 10.95
N ASN A 53 -6.93 -30.63 11.78
CA ASN A 53 -6.64 -31.34 13.02
C ASN A 53 -7.84 -31.35 14.00
N LEU A 54 -8.47 -30.21 14.22
CA LEU A 54 -9.63 -30.08 15.12
C LEU A 54 -10.83 -30.91 14.69
N HIS A 55 -11.02 -31.10 13.39
CA HIS A 55 -12.17 -31.80 12.83
C HIS A 55 -11.83 -33.22 12.37
N HIS A 56 -10.62 -33.70 12.65
CA HIS A 56 -10.11 -35.02 12.22
C HIS A 56 -10.26 -35.24 10.70
N LEU A 57 -10.06 -34.19 9.93
CA LEU A 57 -10.11 -34.21 8.46
C LEU A 57 -8.71 -34.37 7.85
N PRO A 58 -8.60 -35.05 6.71
CA PRO A 58 -7.33 -35.11 6.00
C PRO A 58 -6.89 -33.71 5.55
N VAL A 59 -5.57 -33.48 5.45
CA VAL A 59 -5.00 -32.21 5.00
C VAL A 59 -5.23 -31.97 3.49
N ASP A 60 -5.62 -33.02 2.74
CA ASP A 60 -5.92 -32.90 1.31
C ASP A 60 -6.98 -31.81 1.06
N PRO A 61 -6.65 -30.75 0.30
CA PRO A 61 -7.53 -29.64 0.03
C PRO A 61 -8.54 -29.96 -1.08
N THR A 62 -9.39 -30.96 -0.85
CA THR A 62 -10.51 -31.29 -1.72
C THR A 62 -11.54 -30.18 -1.76
N PRO A 63 -12.47 -30.15 -2.73
CA PRO A 63 -13.58 -29.19 -2.72
C PRO A 63 -14.41 -29.25 -1.44
N ASP A 64 -14.64 -30.43 -0.85
CA ASP A 64 -15.38 -30.59 0.41
C ASP A 64 -14.60 -29.99 1.58
N THR A 65 -13.34 -30.40 1.78
CA THR A 65 -12.50 -29.91 2.88
C THR A 65 -12.34 -28.39 2.81
N LEU A 66 -12.10 -27.82 1.61
CA LEU A 66 -12.02 -26.37 1.42
C LEU A 66 -13.34 -25.67 1.70
N SER A 67 -14.48 -26.26 1.31
CA SER A 67 -15.80 -25.65 1.58
C SER A 67 -16.14 -25.68 3.07
N PHE A 68 -15.84 -26.73 3.79
CA PHE A 68 -15.98 -26.81 5.24
C PHE A 68 -15.09 -25.77 5.96
N PHE A 69 -13.83 -25.64 5.52
CA PHE A 69 -12.94 -24.61 6.04
C PHE A 69 -13.49 -23.19 5.80
N VAL A 70 -14.06 -22.92 4.63
CA VAL A 70 -14.69 -21.63 4.31
C VAL A 70 -15.81 -21.29 5.28
N VAL A 71 -16.70 -22.25 5.58
CA VAL A 71 -17.80 -22.06 6.54
C VAL A 71 -17.26 -21.81 7.93
N PHE A 72 -16.36 -22.68 8.40
CA PHE A 72 -15.74 -22.57 9.72
C PHE A 72 -15.03 -21.22 9.88
N LEU A 73 -14.16 -20.87 8.94
CA LEU A 73 -13.38 -19.64 9.01
C LEU A 73 -14.28 -18.39 8.97
N SER A 74 -15.36 -18.42 8.18
CA SER A 74 -16.29 -17.28 8.02
C SER A 74 -17.08 -16.96 9.30
N SER A 75 -17.19 -17.90 10.22
CA SER A 75 -17.80 -17.65 11.54
C SER A 75 -16.83 -16.99 12.54
N HIS A 76 -15.52 -17.01 12.27
CA HIS A 76 -14.48 -16.48 13.17
C HIS A 76 -13.85 -15.19 12.65
N ILE A 77 -13.79 -15.01 11.32
CA ILE A 77 -13.21 -13.81 10.69
C ILE A 77 -14.17 -13.19 9.67
N ALA A 78 -13.90 -11.95 9.26
CA ALA A 78 -14.67 -11.31 8.21
C ALA A 78 -14.62 -12.13 6.90
N PRO A 79 -15.76 -12.58 6.32
CA PRO A 79 -15.78 -13.49 5.17
C PRO A 79 -15.02 -12.99 3.94
N LYS A 80 -14.91 -11.68 3.76
CA LYS A 80 -14.09 -11.07 2.67
C LYS A 80 -12.59 -11.43 2.78
N SER A 81 -12.10 -11.79 3.96
CA SER A 81 -10.71 -12.21 4.18
C SER A 81 -10.46 -13.66 3.77
N VAL A 82 -11.51 -14.49 3.69
CA VAL A 82 -11.41 -15.92 3.38
C VAL A 82 -10.70 -16.16 2.03
N ASN A 83 -10.98 -15.33 1.02
CA ASN A 83 -10.30 -15.43 -0.27
C ASN A 83 -8.78 -15.26 -0.19
N SER A 84 -8.29 -14.44 0.74
CA SER A 84 -6.84 -14.29 1.00
C SER A 84 -6.27 -15.54 1.66
N TYR A 85 -7.00 -16.15 2.60
CA TYR A 85 -6.62 -17.42 3.21
C TYR A 85 -6.56 -18.53 2.17
N LEU A 86 -7.60 -18.71 1.35
CA LEU A 86 -7.61 -19.69 0.27
C LEU A 86 -6.44 -19.47 -0.72
N SER A 87 -6.06 -18.21 -0.98
CA SER A 87 -4.89 -17.92 -1.82
C SER A 87 -3.59 -18.38 -1.20
N GLY A 88 -3.44 -18.18 0.11
CA GLY A 88 -2.28 -18.66 0.87
C GLY A 88 -2.20 -20.19 0.91
N ILE A 89 -3.31 -20.85 1.21
CA ILE A 89 -3.42 -22.31 1.21
C ILE A 89 -3.04 -22.89 -0.14
N CYS A 90 -3.63 -22.40 -1.25
CA CYS A 90 -3.28 -22.85 -2.58
C CYS A 90 -1.79 -22.69 -2.87
N ARG A 91 -1.19 -21.55 -2.52
CA ARG A 91 0.23 -21.31 -2.77
C ARG A 91 1.15 -22.24 -2.00
N GLN A 92 0.79 -22.56 -0.76
CA GLN A 92 1.62 -23.39 0.12
C GLN A 92 1.43 -24.88 -0.13
N LEU A 93 0.22 -25.31 -0.49
CA LEU A 93 -0.09 -26.74 -0.69
C LEU A 93 0.08 -27.21 -2.14
N GLU A 94 0.16 -26.31 -3.12
CA GLU A 94 0.29 -26.65 -4.54
C GLU A 94 1.46 -27.62 -4.85
N PRO A 95 2.64 -27.55 -4.20
CA PRO A 95 3.72 -28.53 -4.41
C PRO A 95 3.38 -29.94 -3.98
N PHE A 96 2.42 -30.12 -3.04
CA PHE A 96 2.02 -31.40 -2.48
C PHE A 96 0.67 -31.88 -3.06
N PHE A 97 -0.18 -30.96 -3.44
CA PHE A 97 -1.52 -31.16 -3.99
C PHE A 97 -1.71 -30.31 -5.25
N PRO A 98 -1.25 -30.76 -6.41
CA PRO A 98 -1.29 -29.96 -7.65
C PRO A 98 -2.68 -29.45 -8.03
N GLU A 99 -3.74 -30.20 -7.68
CA GLU A 99 -5.12 -29.88 -8.01
C GLU A 99 -5.75 -28.80 -7.08
N VAL A 100 -5.03 -28.34 -6.05
CA VAL A 100 -5.60 -27.42 -5.05
C VAL A 100 -6.18 -26.14 -5.67
N ARG A 101 -5.59 -25.60 -6.74
CA ARG A 101 -6.13 -24.43 -7.42
C ARG A 101 -7.40 -24.72 -8.19
N GLN A 102 -7.52 -25.90 -8.77
CA GLN A 102 -8.72 -26.35 -9.45
C GLN A 102 -9.82 -26.60 -8.41
N ASN A 103 -9.51 -27.30 -7.33
CA ASN A 103 -10.42 -27.58 -6.21
C ASN A 103 -10.98 -26.28 -5.61
N ARG A 104 -10.13 -25.26 -5.39
CA ARG A 104 -10.57 -23.93 -4.95
C ARG A 104 -11.54 -23.26 -5.93
N LYS A 105 -11.39 -23.48 -7.24
CA LYS A 105 -12.26 -22.90 -8.26
C LYS A 105 -13.56 -23.68 -8.47
N SER A 106 -13.70 -24.82 -7.83
CA SER A 106 -14.90 -25.64 -7.94
C SER A 106 -16.16 -24.85 -7.62
N LEU A 107 -17.29 -25.29 -8.20
CA LEU A 107 -18.58 -24.67 -7.99
C LEU A 107 -19.00 -24.72 -6.51
N LEU A 108 -18.66 -25.81 -5.82
CA LEU A 108 -18.94 -25.98 -4.39
C LEU A 108 -18.25 -24.90 -3.57
N VAL A 109 -16.92 -24.77 -3.69
CA VAL A 109 -16.14 -23.79 -2.91
C VAL A 109 -16.57 -22.36 -3.25
N SER A 110 -16.74 -22.03 -4.53
CA SER A 110 -17.09 -20.67 -4.94
C SER A 110 -18.49 -20.24 -4.48
N ARG A 111 -19.47 -21.16 -4.53
CA ARG A 111 -20.82 -20.91 -4.00
C ARG A 111 -20.83 -20.82 -2.48
N THR A 112 -20.05 -21.66 -1.77
CA THR A 112 -19.90 -21.57 -0.32
C THR A 112 -19.31 -20.22 0.11
N VAL A 113 -18.25 -19.75 -0.54
CA VAL A 113 -17.71 -18.39 -0.30
C VAL A 113 -18.76 -17.31 -0.50
N ALA A 114 -19.53 -17.38 -1.61
CA ALA A 114 -20.58 -16.41 -1.89
C ALA A 114 -21.72 -16.47 -0.84
N GLY A 115 -22.10 -17.66 -0.42
CA GLY A 115 -23.10 -17.89 0.65
C GLY A 115 -22.64 -17.31 1.99
N CYS A 116 -21.39 -17.58 2.38
CA CYS A 116 -20.80 -17.04 3.60
C CYS A 116 -20.69 -15.50 3.57
N LEU A 117 -20.35 -14.91 2.42
CA LEU A 117 -20.34 -13.46 2.26
C LEU A 117 -21.74 -12.84 2.48
N ARG A 118 -22.80 -13.50 2.05
CA ARG A 118 -24.17 -13.03 2.27
C ARG A 118 -24.61 -13.24 3.73
N ARG A 119 -24.28 -14.40 4.30
CA ARG A 119 -24.74 -14.80 5.66
C ARG A 119 -24.01 -14.04 6.78
N PHE A 120 -22.69 -13.90 6.69
CA PHE A 120 -21.83 -13.37 7.75
C PHE A 120 -21.18 -12.03 7.37
N GLY A 121 -21.40 -11.55 6.14
CA GLY A 121 -20.79 -10.31 5.67
C GLY A 121 -21.31 -9.10 6.43
N THR A 122 -20.40 -8.29 6.92
CA THR A 122 -20.71 -6.99 7.52
C THR A 122 -20.27 -5.87 6.58
N PRO A 123 -20.98 -4.71 6.56
CA PRO A 123 -20.57 -3.55 5.82
C PRO A 123 -19.13 -3.15 6.17
N THR A 124 -18.34 -2.84 5.15
CA THR A 124 -16.96 -2.42 5.38
C THR A 124 -16.94 -1.02 5.97
N LYS A 125 -16.56 -0.88 7.23
CA LYS A 125 -16.28 0.42 7.84
C LYS A 125 -14.92 0.90 7.31
N ARG A 126 -14.95 1.90 6.44
CA ARG A 126 -13.74 2.49 5.86
C ARG A 126 -13.22 3.60 6.76
N LYS A 127 -11.92 3.84 6.66
CA LYS A 127 -11.30 5.01 7.28
C LYS A 127 -11.78 6.27 6.57
N ALA A 128 -12.03 7.33 7.34
CA ALA A 128 -12.37 8.63 6.81
C ALA A 128 -11.21 9.19 5.96
N PRO A 129 -11.49 9.82 4.82
CA PRO A 129 -10.49 10.59 4.10
C PRO A 129 -10.16 11.85 4.91
N PHE A 130 -8.90 12.32 4.85
CA PHE A 130 -8.56 13.64 5.36
C PHE A 130 -9.16 14.73 4.47
N SER A 131 -9.68 15.78 5.09
CA SER A 131 -10.03 17.03 4.45
C SER A 131 -8.93 18.09 4.65
N TYR A 132 -9.00 19.21 3.93
CA TYR A 132 -8.12 20.36 4.20
C TYR A 132 -8.30 20.90 5.63
N ALA A 133 -9.52 20.89 6.15
CA ALA A 133 -9.80 21.29 7.53
C ALA A 133 -9.11 20.35 8.56
N ASP A 134 -9.06 19.05 8.29
CA ASP A 134 -8.34 18.11 9.14
C ASP A 134 -6.82 18.35 9.08
N LEU A 135 -6.27 18.65 7.90
CA LEU A 135 -4.85 19.01 7.76
C LEU A 135 -4.54 20.30 8.54
N GLN A 136 -5.40 21.31 8.41
CA GLN A 136 -5.26 22.57 9.16
C GLN A 136 -5.27 22.32 10.67
N ARG A 137 -6.21 21.52 11.15
CA ARG A 137 -6.28 21.14 12.57
C ARG A 137 -4.99 20.50 13.08
N VAL A 138 -4.34 19.67 12.24
CA VAL A 138 -3.01 19.12 12.58
C VAL A 138 -1.97 20.23 12.69
N LEU A 139 -1.92 21.14 11.74
CA LEU A 139 -0.94 22.23 11.74
C LEU A 139 -1.15 23.18 12.92
N ASP A 140 -2.40 23.49 13.27
CA ASP A 140 -2.77 24.35 14.41
C ASP A 140 -2.45 23.70 15.77
N SER A 141 -2.36 22.38 15.82
CA SER A 141 -1.97 21.65 17.03
C SER A 141 -0.47 21.63 17.29
N LEU A 142 0.34 22.05 16.33
CA LEU A 142 1.79 22.13 16.49
C LEU A 142 2.18 23.36 17.31
N PRO A 143 3.26 23.29 18.12
CA PRO A 143 3.75 24.45 18.86
C PRO A 143 4.25 25.54 17.89
N SER A 144 4.29 26.80 18.38
CA SER A 144 4.80 27.96 17.63
C SER A 144 6.27 27.76 17.15
N THR A 145 7.05 27.06 17.93
CA THR A 145 8.42 26.60 17.59
C THR A 145 8.42 25.07 17.46
N PRO A 146 8.12 24.54 16.28
CA PRO A 146 8.02 23.10 16.07
C PRO A 146 9.36 22.40 16.25
N SER A 147 9.37 21.29 16.97
CA SER A 147 10.54 20.40 17.04
C SER A 147 10.84 19.76 15.69
N HIS A 148 12.02 19.18 15.55
CA HIS A 148 12.37 18.40 14.34
C HIS A 148 11.33 17.32 14.02
N ASP A 149 10.87 16.61 15.04
CA ASP A 149 9.86 15.55 14.87
C ASP A 149 8.47 16.11 14.48
N ASP A 150 8.12 17.34 14.87
CA ASP A 150 6.88 18.01 14.44
C ASP A 150 6.99 18.45 12.99
N LEU A 151 8.16 18.96 12.57
CA LEU A 151 8.44 19.28 11.18
C LEU A 151 8.38 18.02 10.30
N LEU A 152 9.00 16.93 10.73
CA LEU A 152 8.94 15.64 10.03
C LEU A 152 7.50 15.13 9.89
N PHE A 153 6.74 15.15 10.99
CA PHE A 153 5.35 14.67 11.00
C PHE A 153 4.48 15.45 10.04
N SER A 154 4.54 16.79 10.07
CA SER A 154 3.78 17.66 9.17
C SER A 154 4.23 17.53 7.71
N ALA A 155 5.52 17.40 7.44
CA ALA A 155 6.05 17.17 6.10
C ALA A 155 5.57 15.83 5.51
N ILE A 156 5.62 14.74 6.28
CA ILE A 156 5.07 13.44 5.85
C ILE A 156 3.56 13.51 5.63
N LEU A 157 2.81 14.16 6.52
CA LEU A 157 1.37 14.31 6.41
C LEU A 157 0.98 15.00 5.09
N LEU A 158 1.56 16.18 4.85
CA LEU A 158 1.21 17.00 3.70
C LEU A 158 1.72 16.38 2.39
N THR A 159 2.95 15.85 2.37
CA THR A 159 3.46 15.12 1.20
C THR A 159 2.58 13.90 0.89
N GLY A 160 2.21 13.13 1.91
CA GLY A 160 1.35 11.96 1.76
C GLY A 160 -0.03 12.28 1.19
N PHE A 161 -0.61 13.41 1.59
CA PHE A 161 -1.89 13.88 1.10
C PHE A 161 -1.78 14.40 -0.34
N HIS A 162 -0.91 15.38 -0.60
CA HIS A 162 -0.82 16.06 -1.90
C HIS A 162 -0.24 15.18 -3.02
N ALA A 163 0.69 14.28 -2.71
CA ALA A 163 1.24 13.32 -3.67
C ALA A 163 0.51 11.97 -3.69
N LEU A 164 -0.65 11.86 -3.03
CA LEU A 164 -1.45 10.64 -2.96
C LEU A 164 -0.63 9.42 -2.55
N MET A 165 0.28 9.56 -1.58
CA MET A 165 1.18 8.49 -1.17
C MET A 165 0.53 7.53 -0.15
N ARG A 166 0.97 6.28 -0.18
CA ARG A 166 0.70 5.36 0.93
C ARG A 166 1.64 5.68 2.08
N LEU A 167 1.14 5.67 3.31
CA LEU A 167 2.01 5.91 4.47
C LEU A 167 3.25 4.99 4.48
N GLY A 168 3.10 3.72 4.07
CA GLY A 168 4.23 2.79 3.99
C GLY A 168 5.26 3.09 2.88
N GLU A 169 5.05 4.12 2.05
CA GLU A 169 6.02 4.66 1.09
C GLU A 169 6.89 5.75 1.72
N LEU A 170 6.48 6.28 2.89
CA LEU A 170 7.14 7.37 3.61
C LEU A 170 7.77 6.91 4.93
N VAL A 171 7.31 5.79 5.50
CA VAL A 171 7.75 5.28 6.81
C VAL A 171 7.98 3.76 6.76
N PHE A 172 8.82 3.27 7.65
CA PHE A 172 9.03 1.83 7.79
C PHE A 172 7.83 1.10 8.43
N PRO A 173 7.63 -0.19 8.11
CA PRO A 173 6.76 -1.05 8.89
C PRO A 173 7.30 -1.21 10.32
N ASP A 174 6.39 -1.47 11.28
CA ASP A 174 6.76 -1.61 12.68
C ASP A 174 7.62 -2.86 12.92
N LYS A 175 7.31 -3.97 12.27
CA LYS A 175 8.09 -5.22 12.34
C LYS A 175 9.43 -5.04 11.61
N ARG A 176 10.55 -5.17 12.32
CA ARG A 176 11.92 -5.01 11.77
C ARG A 176 12.19 -5.92 10.57
N VAL A 177 11.76 -7.18 10.64
CA VAL A 177 11.92 -8.18 9.57
C VAL A 177 11.27 -7.78 8.24
N LEU A 178 10.32 -6.86 8.26
CA LEU A 178 9.64 -6.35 7.04
C LEU A 178 10.28 -5.06 6.50
N ARG A 179 11.29 -4.49 7.17
CA ARG A 179 11.96 -3.27 6.72
C ARG A 179 12.90 -3.57 5.56
N ASN A 180 12.77 -2.80 4.50
CA ASN A 180 13.60 -2.94 3.31
C ASN A 180 14.17 -1.57 2.93
N TYR A 181 15.47 -1.40 3.09
CA TYR A 181 16.17 -0.15 2.78
C TYR A 181 16.18 0.20 1.30
N ARG A 182 15.99 -0.78 0.40
CA ARG A 182 15.84 -0.51 -1.04
C ARG A 182 14.53 0.19 -1.40
N LYS A 183 13.58 0.28 -0.47
CA LYS A 183 12.25 0.89 -0.67
C LYS A 183 12.13 2.31 -0.09
N ILE A 184 13.18 2.87 0.49
CA ILE A 184 13.15 4.20 1.09
C ILE A 184 13.64 5.27 0.11
N SER A 185 13.04 6.45 0.18
CA SER A 185 13.52 7.62 -0.55
C SER A 185 14.78 8.18 0.10
N LEU A 186 15.76 8.55 -0.72
CA LEU A 186 17.06 9.04 -0.29
C LEU A 186 17.16 10.56 -0.43
N ARG A 187 17.91 11.20 0.46
CA ARG A 187 18.10 12.67 0.50
C ARG A 187 18.68 13.21 -0.80
N HIS A 188 19.66 12.54 -1.39
CA HIS A 188 20.31 13.00 -2.62
C HIS A 188 19.37 13.04 -3.83
N SER A 189 18.23 12.33 -3.79
CA SER A 189 17.23 12.36 -4.86
C SER A 189 16.31 13.57 -4.80
N VAL A 190 16.42 14.37 -3.72
CA VAL A 190 15.57 15.56 -3.54
C VAL A 190 16.08 16.68 -4.42
N GLN A 191 15.18 17.24 -5.21
CA GLN A 191 15.37 18.48 -5.97
C GLN A 191 14.35 19.52 -5.50
N VAL A 192 14.82 20.75 -5.33
CA VAL A 192 13.98 21.90 -4.96
C VAL A 192 14.09 22.94 -6.05
N SER A 193 12.95 23.39 -6.55
CA SER A 193 12.84 24.52 -7.49
C SER A 193 12.12 25.67 -6.81
N ILE A 194 12.57 26.89 -7.07
CA ILE A 194 11.91 28.12 -6.60
C ILE A 194 10.99 28.68 -7.69
N VAL A 195 11.28 28.40 -8.96
CA VAL A 195 10.48 28.84 -10.12
C VAL A 195 10.28 27.67 -11.08
N PRO A 196 9.10 27.06 -11.15
CA PRO A 196 7.98 27.20 -10.19
C PRO A 196 8.32 26.62 -8.82
N PRO A 197 7.71 27.11 -7.73
CA PRO A 197 8.00 26.60 -6.38
C PRO A 197 7.48 25.17 -6.23
N GLN A 198 8.41 24.20 -6.15
CA GLN A 198 8.10 22.77 -6.01
C GLN A 198 9.29 22.01 -5.45
N PHE A 199 9.03 20.84 -4.91
CA PHE A 199 10.06 19.86 -4.62
C PHE A 199 9.74 18.54 -5.27
N SER A 200 10.78 17.76 -5.54
CA SER A 200 10.63 16.38 -6.00
C SER A 200 11.62 15.48 -5.31
N PHE A 201 11.32 14.18 -5.29
CA PHE A 201 12.21 13.14 -4.82
C PHE A 201 11.87 11.80 -5.49
N PHE A 202 12.82 10.89 -5.50
CA PHE A 202 12.63 9.58 -6.08
C PHE A 202 12.02 8.61 -5.06
N LEU A 203 10.93 7.95 -5.45
CA LEU A 203 10.31 6.84 -4.73
C LEU A 203 10.77 5.55 -5.40
N PRO A 204 11.68 4.77 -4.78
CA PRO A 204 12.33 3.64 -5.46
C PRO A 204 11.42 2.44 -5.69
N SER A 205 10.30 2.35 -4.99
CA SER A 205 9.33 1.26 -5.19
C SER A 205 7.98 1.58 -4.57
N HIS A 206 6.92 1.07 -5.18
CA HIS A 206 5.58 1.09 -4.62
C HIS A 206 4.88 -0.28 -4.82
N LYS A 207 3.70 -0.47 -4.22
CA LYS A 207 2.99 -1.77 -4.19
C LYS A 207 2.74 -2.39 -5.58
N GLY A 208 2.64 -1.59 -6.64
CA GLY A 208 2.43 -2.06 -8.02
C GLY A 208 3.72 -2.27 -8.81
N ASP A 209 4.84 -1.79 -8.29
CA ASP A 209 6.16 -1.84 -8.93
C ASP A 209 6.90 -3.10 -8.46
N ARG A 210 7.05 -4.04 -9.39
CA ARG A 210 7.73 -5.33 -9.13
C ARG A 210 9.21 -5.32 -9.52
N THR A 211 9.62 -4.36 -10.33
CA THR A 211 10.94 -4.29 -10.96
C THR A 211 11.82 -3.22 -10.34
N PHE A 212 11.30 -2.45 -9.38
CA PHE A 212 11.99 -1.31 -8.75
C PHE A 212 12.34 -0.20 -9.77
N GLU A 213 11.45 0.03 -10.73
CA GLU A 213 11.58 1.17 -11.67
C GLU A 213 11.42 2.50 -10.94
N GLY A 214 10.61 2.50 -9.87
CA GLY A 214 10.34 3.67 -9.06
C GLY A 214 9.55 4.77 -9.78
N ASN A 215 9.40 5.90 -9.10
CA ASN A 215 8.73 7.08 -9.66
C ASN A 215 9.31 8.36 -9.06
N THR A 216 9.45 9.39 -9.85
CA THR A 216 9.67 10.75 -9.33
C THR A 216 8.36 11.31 -8.81
N ILE A 217 8.37 11.68 -7.53
CA ILE A 217 7.25 12.35 -6.86
C ILE A 217 7.50 13.84 -6.97
N VAL A 218 6.54 14.59 -7.50
CA VAL A 218 6.59 16.04 -7.60
C VAL A 218 5.46 16.64 -6.76
N VAL A 219 5.79 17.64 -5.94
CA VAL A 219 4.83 18.36 -5.08
C VAL A 219 5.04 19.84 -5.27
N GLN A 220 4.01 20.51 -5.75
CA GLN A 220 4.03 21.95 -5.99
C GLN A 220 3.55 22.72 -4.77
N ARG A 221 4.00 23.97 -4.64
CA ARG A 221 3.46 24.92 -3.70
C ARG A 221 2.00 25.21 -4.02
N ILE A 222 1.21 25.37 -2.97
CA ILE A 222 -0.17 25.80 -3.07
C ILE A 222 -0.38 27.07 -2.24
N ASN A 223 -1.32 27.91 -2.66
CA ASN A 223 -1.65 29.13 -1.91
C ASN A 223 -2.68 28.84 -0.82
N ARG A 224 -2.29 28.02 0.19
CA ARG A 224 -3.11 27.65 1.35
C ARG A 224 -2.22 27.49 2.59
N PRO A 225 -2.75 27.66 3.81
CA PRO A 225 -1.99 27.41 5.04
C PRO A 225 -1.44 25.96 5.13
N THR A 226 -2.08 25.01 4.45
CA THR A 226 -1.66 23.61 4.35
C THR A 226 -0.66 23.37 3.21
N ASP A 227 0.16 24.41 2.86
CA ASP A 227 1.17 24.31 1.81
C ASP A 227 2.22 23.24 2.12
N PRO A 228 2.35 22.21 1.28
CA PRO A 228 3.34 21.14 1.47
C PRO A 228 4.77 21.62 1.25
N PHE A 229 4.98 22.59 0.34
CA PHE A 229 6.31 23.06 -0.06
C PHE A 229 7.02 23.73 1.11
N SER A 230 6.40 24.71 1.75
CA SER A 230 7.01 25.45 2.86
C SER A 230 7.31 24.52 4.06
N ARG A 231 6.41 23.60 4.37
CA ARG A 231 6.60 22.63 5.46
C ARG A 231 7.71 21.62 5.15
N PHE A 232 7.79 21.17 3.91
CA PHE A 232 8.87 20.29 3.48
C PHE A 232 10.23 20.98 3.57
N LEU A 233 10.35 22.23 3.14
CA LEU A 233 11.60 22.99 3.25
C LEU A 233 12.04 23.21 4.69
N SER A 234 11.10 23.56 5.58
CA SER A 234 11.42 23.69 7.03
C SER A 234 11.95 22.37 7.60
N TYR A 235 11.31 21.25 7.25
CA TYR A 235 11.81 19.93 7.64
C TYR A 235 13.19 19.65 7.06
N LEU A 236 13.38 19.90 5.76
CA LEU A 236 14.62 19.60 5.05
C LEU A 236 15.81 20.37 5.64
N THR A 237 15.62 21.65 5.96
CA THR A 237 16.63 22.50 6.63
C THR A 237 17.01 21.93 7.99
N SER A 238 16.01 21.56 8.81
CA SER A 238 16.24 20.96 10.12
C SER A 238 16.93 19.59 10.01
N ARG A 239 16.51 18.76 9.04
CA ARG A 239 17.09 17.45 8.76
C ARG A 239 18.55 17.55 8.34
N ASP A 240 18.87 18.45 7.42
CA ASP A 240 20.22 18.59 6.88
C ASP A 240 21.19 19.17 7.93
N GLY A 241 20.68 20.03 8.82
CA GLY A 241 21.45 20.53 9.96
C GLY A 241 21.77 19.45 11.00
N LEU A 242 20.82 18.54 11.28
CA LEU A 242 21.02 17.48 12.28
C LEU A 242 21.76 16.24 11.72
N PHE A 243 21.50 15.90 10.45
CA PHE A 243 21.94 14.64 9.86
C PHE A 243 22.54 14.81 8.45
N PRO A 244 23.62 15.62 8.28
CA PRO A 244 24.16 15.94 6.96
C PRO A 244 24.65 14.71 6.18
N LEU A 245 25.13 13.67 6.88
CA LEU A 245 25.71 12.47 6.28
C LEU A 245 24.74 11.29 6.15
N HIS A 246 23.54 11.38 6.71
CA HIS A 246 22.56 10.31 6.59
C HIS A 246 21.94 10.28 5.18
N PRO A 247 21.89 9.12 4.53
CA PRO A 247 21.35 9.03 3.17
C PRO A 247 19.82 9.08 3.11
N GLU A 248 19.11 8.70 4.18
CA GLU A 248 17.65 8.60 4.17
C GLU A 248 16.99 9.98 4.17
N LEU A 249 15.94 10.16 3.37
CA LEU A 249 15.21 11.41 3.31
C LEU A 249 14.45 11.70 4.62
N TRP A 250 13.71 10.74 5.12
CA TRP A 250 12.83 10.89 6.28
C TRP A 250 13.50 10.36 7.54
N LEU A 251 13.89 11.25 8.45
CA LEU A 251 14.59 10.91 9.70
C LEU A 251 13.89 11.56 10.89
N THR A 252 13.72 10.79 11.96
CA THR A 252 13.33 11.30 13.28
C THR A 252 14.49 12.03 13.95
N SER A 253 14.24 12.75 15.03
CA SER A 253 15.27 13.39 15.86
C SER A 253 16.35 12.44 16.39
N ARG A 254 16.13 11.13 16.31
CA ARG A 254 17.09 10.08 16.69
C ARG A 254 17.91 9.55 15.50
N GLY A 255 17.82 10.16 14.33
CA GLY A 255 18.53 9.71 13.13
C GLY A 255 18.01 8.38 12.54
N SER A 256 16.79 7.98 12.85
CA SER A 256 16.17 6.75 12.31
C SER A 256 14.97 7.05 11.43
N VAL A 257 14.76 6.22 10.40
CA VAL A 257 13.55 6.31 9.57
C VAL A 257 12.31 6.09 10.45
N PRO A 258 11.30 6.99 10.40
CA PRO A 258 10.10 6.86 11.21
C PRO A 258 9.36 5.56 10.88
N THR A 259 8.71 4.97 11.89
CA THR A 259 7.87 3.79 11.70
C THR A 259 6.40 4.18 11.51
N ARG A 260 5.60 3.22 11.01
CA ARG A 260 4.15 3.40 10.95
C ARG A 260 3.57 3.73 12.32
N HIS A 261 4.02 3.06 13.38
CA HIS A 261 3.59 3.33 14.75
C HIS A 261 3.92 4.76 15.18
N TRP A 262 5.14 5.23 14.93
CA TRP A 262 5.55 6.60 15.24
C TRP A 262 4.59 7.64 14.63
N PHE A 263 4.26 7.49 13.34
CA PHE A 263 3.34 8.42 12.67
C PHE A 263 1.91 8.32 13.22
N ILE A 264 1.39 7.10 13.36
CA ILE A 264 0.02 6.88 13.82
C ILE A 264 -0.17 7.31 15.28
N SER A 265 0.82 7.15 16.15
CA SER A 265 0.75 7.59 17.54
C SER A 265 0.60 9.11 17.64
N ARG A 266 1.38 9.88 16.87
CA ARG A 266 1.25 11.33 16.77
C ARG A 266 -0.11 11.75 16.23
N LEU A 267 -0.57 11.07 15.20
CA LEU A 267 -1.89 11.32 14.62
C LEU A 267 -3.01 11.09 15.66
N ARG A 268 -2.87 10.10 16.54
CA ARG A 268 -3.85 9.74 17.58
C ARG A 268 -3.96 10.76 18.71
N VAL A 269 -2.94 11.54 18.97
CA VAL A 269 -3.00 12.65 19.91
C VAL A 269 -4.02 13.68 19.41
N ILE A 270 -4.06 13.94 18.10
CA ILE A 270 -4.92 14.97 17.49
C ILE A 270 -6.31 14.40 17.16
N PHE A 271 -6.34 13.16 16.69
CA PHE A 271 -7.55 12.42 16.32
C PHE A 271 -7.64 11.10 17.12
N PRO A 272 -8.17 11.14 18.35
CA PRO A 272 -8.30 9.94 19.21
C PRO A 272 -9.15 8.83 18.58
N SER A 273 -10.13 9.19 17.74
CA SER A 273 -10.96 8.22 17.05
C SER A 273 -10.13 7.35 16.11
N LYS A 274 -10.52 6.07 15.97
CA LYS A 274 -9.87 5.16 15.03
C LYS A 274 -10.32 5.38 13.58
N ASP A 275 -11.00 6.48 13.26
CA ASP A 275 -11.54 6.74 11.93
C ASP A 275 -10.46 7.13 10.92
N TYR A 276 -9.40 7.77 11.38
CA TYR A 276 -8.23 8.09 10.55
C TYR A 276 -7.12 7.05 10.69
N ALA A 277 -6.41 6.82 9.58
CA ALA A 277 -5.25 5.92 9.50
C ALA A 277 -4.32 6.37 8.36
N GLY A 278 -3.19 5.69 8.16
CA GLY A 278 -2.26 6.02 7.07
C GLY A 278 -2.86 5.99 5.65
N HIS A 279 -3.98 5.30 5.46
CA HIS A 279 -4.71 5.30 4.19
C HIS A 279 -5.58 6.54 3.98
N SER A 280 -5.91 7.24 5.07
CA SER A 280 -6.70 8.48 5.05
C SER A 280 -6.03 9.62 4.29
N LEU A 281 -4.69 9.68 4.27
CA LEU A 281 -3.91 10.64 3.49
C LEU A 281 -4.22 10.50 2.01
N ARG A 282 -3.98 9.31 1.48
CA ARG A 282 -4.16 8.99 0.06
C ARG A 282 -5.62 9.12 -0.39
N SER A 283 -6.57 8.67 0.42
CA SER A 283 -7.99 8.80 0.11
C SER A 283 -8.45 10.26 0.16
N GLY A 284 -7.95 11.04 1.12
CA GLY A 284 -8.26 12.46 1.26
C GLY A 284 -7.75 13.28 0.08
N GLY A 285 -6.49 13.12 -0.30
CA GLY A 285 -5.93 13.79 -1.46
C GLY A 285 -6.67 13.44 -2.75
N ALA A 286 -7.01 12.16 -2.98
CA ALA A 286 -7.77 11.75 -4.16
C ALA A 286 -9.19 12.32 -4.17
N THR A 287 -9.85 12.40 -3.03
CA THR A 287 -11.17 13.01 -2.87
C THR A 287 -11.11 14.51 -3.15
N SER A 288 -10.13 15.21 -2.56
CA SER A 288 -9.96 16.66 -2.77
C SER A 288 -9.65 17.03 -4.21
N LEU A 289 -8.85 16.22 -4.94
CA LEU A 289 -8.62 16.44 -6.36
C LEU A 289 -9.89 16.24 -7.19
N ALA A 290 -10.68 15.23 -6.85
CA ALA A 290 -11.96 14.98 -7.53
C ALA A 290 -12.98 16.10 -7.24
N GLU A 291 -13.03 16.62 -6.03
CA GLU A 291 -13.86 17.78 -5.65
C GLU A 291 -13.43 19.06 -6.39
N ALA A 292 -12.13 19.22 -6.66
CA ALA A 292 -11.60 20.29 -7.48
C ALA A 292 -11.82 20.09 -8.98
N GLY A 293 -12.48 19.02 -9.42
CA GLY A 293 -12.79 18.75 -10.83
C GLY A 293 -11.63 18.19 -11.64
N VAL A 294 -10.56 17.70 -10.99
CA VAL A 294 -9.42 17.08 -11.69
C VAL A 294 -9.86 15.78 -12.37
N ASP A 295 -9.42 15.60 -13.61
CA ASP A 295 -9.74 14.42 -14.40
C ASP A 295 -9.35 13.11 -13.70
N LEU A 296 -10.21 12.10 -13.80
CA LEU A 296 -10.05 10.82 -13.11
C LEU A 296 -8.82 10.04 -13.57
N ALA A 297 -8.44 10.14 -14.84
CA ALA A 297 -7.25 9.48 -15.34
C ALA A 297 -5.98 10.13 -14.77
N LEU A 298 -5.99 11.46 -14.61
CA LEU A 298 -4.91 12.19 -13.96
C LEU A 298 -4.78 11.84 -12.47
N ILE A 299 -5.91 11.77 -11.75
CA ILE A 299 -5.93 11.30 -10.34
C ILE A 299 -5.37 9.88 -10.26
N GLN A 300 -5.75 8.99 -11.18
CA GLN A 300 -5.23 7.62 -11.25
C GLN A 300 -3.71 7.61 -11.46
N ALA A 301 -3.21 8.43 -12.37
CA ALA A 301 -1.77 8.54 -12.68
C ALA A 301 -0.99 9.09 -11.47
N ILE A 302 -1.41 10.22 -10.89
CA ILE A 302 -0.77 10.82 -9.70
C ILE A 302 -0.73 9.80 -8.56
N GLY A 303 -1.82 9.08 -8.34
CA GLY A 303 -1.90 8.08 -7.31
C GLY A 303 -1.19 6.75 -7.64
N ARG A 304 -0.69 6.56 -8.84
CA ARG A 304 0.00 5.31 -9.24
C ARG A 304 -0.90 4.08 -9.03
N TRP A 305 -2.18 4.16 -9.44
CA TRP A 305 -3.09 3.02 -9.42
C TRP A 305 -3.08 2.29 -10.76
N SER A 306 -2.74 1.01 -10.72
CA SER A 306 -2.79 0.13 -11.89
C SER A 306 -4.21 -0.30 -12.28
N SER A 307 -5.22 0.01 -11.47
CA SER A 307 -6.62 -0.37 -11.67
C SER A 307 -7.58 0.74 -11.28
N SER A 308 -8.84 0.57 -11.61
CA SER A 308 -9.93 1.49 -11.22
C SER A 308 -10.27 1.48 -9.72
N ALA A 309 -9.45 0.85 -8.87
CA ALA A 309 -9.68 0.75 -7.42
C ALA A 309 -9.80 2.11 -6.72
N PHE A 310 -9.19 3.17 -7.27
CA PHE A 310 -9.29 4.53 -6.74
C PHE A 310 -10.70 5.12 -6.86
N LYS A 311 -11.50 4.70 -7.86
CA LYS A 311 -12.88 5.16 -8.06
C LYS A 311 -13.76 4.97 -6.82
N ILE A 312 -13.37 4.08 -5.93
CA ILE A 312 -14.09 3.80 -4.69
C ILE A 312 -14.04 4.98 -3.70
N TYR A 313 -13.00 5.83 -3.76
CA TYR A 313 -12.90 7.05 -2.95
C TYR A 313 -13.82 8.15 -3.49
N ILE A 314 -14.06 8.14 -4.80
CA ILE A 314 -14.84 9.13 -5.52
C ILE A 314 -16.32 8.76 -5.52
N ARG A 315 -16.67 7.50 -5.84
CA ARG A 315 -18.07 7.01 -5.95
C ARG A 315 -18.88 7.09 -4.66
N LYS A 316 -18.25 7.23 -3.50
CA LYS A 316 -18.89 7.34 -2.20
C LYS A 316 -18.93 8.76 -1.66
N ASN A 317 -18.42 9.73 -2.40
CA ASN A 317 -18.54 11.13 -2.06
C ASN A 317 -19.76 11.72 -2.79
N PRO A 318 -20.85 12.07 -2.06
CA PRO A 318 -22.07 12.61 -2.66
C PRO A 318 -21.81 13.94 -3.41
N VAL A 319 -20.88 14.76 -2.93
CA VAL A 319 -20.55 16.06 -3.54
C VAL A 319 -19.91 15.86 -4.91
N VAL A 320 -18.95 14.93 -5.03
CA VAL A 320 -18.31 14.61 -6.32
C VAL A 320 -19.32 13.99 -7.30
N LEU A 321 -20.20 13.11 -6.82
CA LEU A 321 -21.25 12.52 -7.66
C LEU A 321 -22.24 13.58 -8.14
N HIS A 322 -22.64 14.50 -7.28
CA HIS A 322 -23.54 15.59 -7.63
C HIS A 322 -22.89 16.54 -8.63
N ALA A 323 -21.64 16.94 -8.41
CA ALA A 323 -20.88 17.78 -9.32
C ALA A 323 -20.76 17.17 -10.72
N ALA A 324 -20.51 15.85 -10.80
CA ALA A 324 -20.48 15.12 -12.06
C ALA A 324 -21.84 15.10 -12.79
N LEU A 325 -22.96 15.10 -12.05
CA LEU A 325 -24.31 15.15 -12.63
C LEU A 325 -24.67 16.53 -13.16
N VAL A 326 -24.21 17.61 -12.51
CA VAL A 326 -24.57 19.01 -12.87
C VAL A 326 -23.56 19.63 -13.84
N GLY A 327 -22.48 18.92 -14.19
CA GLY A 327 -21.42 19.42 -15.07
C GLY A 327 -20.62 20.60 -14.47
N ARG A 328 -20.68 20.78 -13.16
CA ARG A 328 -19.94 21.84 -12.43
C ARG A 328 -18.90 21.25 -11.50
N PRO A 329 -17.72 21.90 -11.33
CA PRO A 329 -16.75 21.52 -10.30
C PRO A 329 -17.38 21.54 -8.91
N ALA A 330 -17.07 20.54 -8.08
CA ALA A 330 -17.69 20.36 -6.77
C ALA A 330 -17.50 21.57 -5.81
N HIS A 331 -16.40 22.34 -5.96
CA HIS A 331 -16.16 23.53 -5.15
C HIS A 331 -17.13 24.68 -5.42
N GLN A 332 -17.83 24.69 -6.57
CA GLN A 332 -18.85 25.70 -6.91
C GLN A 332 -20.24 25.35 -6.34
N LEU A 333 -20.39 24.22 -5.67
CA LEU A 333 -21.65 23.77 -5.07
C LEU A 333 -21.67 23.98 -3.54
N LEU A 334 -20.59 24.47 -2.97
CA LEU A 334 -20.43 24.66 -1.51
C LEU A 334 -20.44 26.16 -1.11
N ASP A 335 -20.62 27.07 -2.08
CA ASP A 335 -20.90 28.48 -1.91
C ASP A 335 -22.43 28.72 -2.02
#